data_08e5cfbbcc57cd528d74a2eff609dcfb
#
_entry.id   08e5cfbbcc57cd528d74a2eff609dcfb
#
_cell.length_a   1.000
_cell.length_b   1.000
_cell.length_c   1.000
_cell.angle_alpha   90.00
_cell.angle_beta   90.00
_cell.angle_gamma   90.00
#
_symmetry.space_group_name_H-M   'P 1'
#
loop_
_entity.id
_entity.type
_entity.pdbx_description
1 polymer ?
#
loop_
_entity_poly.entity_id
_entity_poly.type
_entity_poly.pdbx_seq_one_letter_code
_entity_poly.pdbx_strand_id
1 'polypeptide(L)'
;MNFAILSFIIGFILQFEALFLLLPWIVGMIYGEYHVALIYLVTAAVCFILGKLLSFKHTGRFKELYVREGFTAVALGWFVMSVFGAIPFVLTGEIPFYIDALFETISGFTTTGSSILSDVEALSYASLFWRSFTHWVGGMGVFVFIMAILPMMGGSTMNLMRAESPGPSVSKLVPRVRDTAKILYGLYMAITIVGVIMLCLCGMPLFDSLCTTFGSVGTGGFGIKNSSIGGYSPLIQNAVTVLMILSGVNYTVYFCLLSKQFKEAFSIEEVRWYFVIIFASALTIAWNVRPLYATLGETLRHSFFQVGTIITTTGFATTDFNMWPQLSKTILLLLMMIGACAGSTGGGMKVSRVLILFKAIRKELSMMIHPRMVKKIKMDGHNLSHETLRSTNVYMTAYFIVLFVSLLIVSLDEYDLTTNFTAVLAALNNIGPGLELVGPTQNFALFSPLSKCVLMFDMLAGRLELFPMLVILLPSCWKKY
;
A
#
# COMPACT_ATOMS: atom_id res chain seq x y z
N MET A 1 8.76 -17.73 21.96
CA MET A 1 7.67 -17.46 21.03
C MET A 1 6.52 -18.43 21.27
N ASN A 2 5.29 -17.93 21.32
CA ASN A 2 4.11 -18.77 21.54
C ASN A 2 3.49 -19.19 20.18
N PHE A 3 3.89 -20.37 19.69
CA PHE A 3 3.39 -20.90 18.40
C PHE A 3 1.89 -21.18 18.40
N ALA A 4 1.28 -21.40 19.56
CA ALA A 4 -0.15 -21.62 19.67
C ALA A 4 -0.96 -20.37 19.32
N ILE A 5 -0.53 -19.21 19.81
CA ILE A 5 -1.12 -17.91 19.46
C ILE A 5 -0.98 -17.64 17.97
N LEU A 6 0.23 -17.89 17.43
CA LEU A 6 0.53 -17.66 16.03
C LEU A 6 -0.34 -18.54 15.11
N SER A 7 -0.42 -19.86 15.41
CA SER A 7 -1.27 -20.80 14.67
C SER A 7 -2.75 -20.36 14.70
N PHE A 8 -3.24 -19.93 15.87
CA PHE A 8 -4.60 -19.43 16.02
C PHE A 8 -4.86 -18.19 15.17
N ILE A 9 -3.95 -17.19 15.17
CA ILE A 9 -4.09 -15.96 14.38
C ILE A 9 -4.08 -16.30 12.89
N ILE A 10 -3.13 -17.10 12.43
CA ILE A 10 -3.04 -17.53 11.03
C ILE A 10 -4.30 -18.30 10.61
N GLY A 11 -4.79 -19.21 11.46
CA GLY A 11 -6.03 -19.93 11.19
C GLY A 11 -7.24 -19.00 11.04
N PHE A 12 -7.30 -17.94 11.82
CA PHE A 12 -8.36 -16.95 11.72
C PHE A 12 -8.25 -16.10 10.44
N ILE A 13 -7.04 -15.72 10.05
CA ILE A 13 -6.78 -15.01 8.80
C ILE A 13 -7.25 -15.83 7.60
N LEU A 14 -6.92 -17.13 7.54
CA LEU A 14 -7.35 -18.01 6.46
C LEU A 14 -8.88 -18.16 6.39
N GLN A 15 -9.59 -18.12 7.54
CA GLN A 15 -11.05 -18.12 7.51
C GLN A 15 -11.61 -16.82 6.92
N PHE A 16 -11.00 -15.66 7.18
CA PHE A 16 -11.39 -14.41 6.51
C PHE A 16 -11.07 -14.43 5.02
N GLU A 17 -9.91 -14.95 4.63
CA GLU A 17 -9.55 -15.09 3.23
C GLU A 17 -10.53 -16.00 2.49
N ALA A 18 -10.95 -17.10 3.11
CA ALA A 18 -12.00 -17.95 2.58
C ALA A 18 -13.31 -17.18 2.29
N LEU A 19 -13.70 -16.30 3.20
CA LEU A 19 -14.87 -15.43 3.01
C LEU A 19 -14.67 -14.46 1.83
N PHE A 20 -13.48 -13.89 1.70
CA PHE A 20 -13.15 -12.97 0.61
C PHE A 20 -13.12 -13.66 -0.76
N LEU A 21 -12.65 -14.90 -0.83
CA LEU A 21 -12.65 -15.72 -2.06
C LEU A 21 -14.06 -16.08 -2.56
N LEU A 22 -15.09 -15.98 -1.73
CA LEU A 22 -16.48 -16.12 -2.18
C LEU A 22 -16.95 -14.97 -3.08
N LEU A 23 -16.33 -13.79 -3.01
CA LEU A 23 -16.70 -12.66 -3.85
C LEU A 23 -16.34 -12.88 -5.33
N PRO A 24 -15.08 -13.23 -5.70
CA PRO A 24 -14.76 -13.56 -7.08
C PRO A 24 -15.52 -14.81 -7.56
N TRP A 25 -15.86 -15.78 -6.69
CA TRP A 25 -16.79 -16.85 -7.05
C TRP A 25 -18.14 -16.32 -7.51
N ILE A 26 -18.75 -15.37 -6.77
CA ILE A 26 -20.01 -14.76 -7.16
C ILE A 26 -19.87 -14.01 -8.50
N VAL A 27 -18.78 -13.27 -8.70
CA VAL A 27 -18.51 -12.55 -9.95
C VAL A 27 -18.42 -13.54 -11.12
N GLY A 28 -17.65 -14.64 -10.98
CA GLY A 28 -17.54 -15.67 -12.01
C GLY A 28 -18.89 -16.32 -12.35
N MET A 29 -19.76 -16.54 -11.36
CA MET A 29 -21.13 -17.01 -11.59
C MET A 29 -21.98 -16.01 -12.38
N ILE A 30 -21.86 -14.72 -12.10
CA ILE A 30 -22.61 -13.63 -12.79
C ILE A 30 -22.17 -13.53 -14.26
N TYR A 31 -20.85 -13.64 -14.54
CA TYR A 31 -20.31 -13.55 -15.89
C TYR A 31 -20.28 -14.88 -16.66
N GLY A 32 -20.78 -15.99 -16.06
CA GLY A 32 -20.85 -17.30 -16.70
C GLY A 32 -19.52 -18.05 -16.77
N GLU A 33 -18.53 -17.65 -15.98
CA GLU A 33 -17.19 -18.25 -15.90
C GLU A 33 -17.17 -19.42 -14.88
N TYR A 34 -18.03 -20.43 -15.06
CA TYR A 34 -18.31 -21.48 -14.07
C TYR A 34 -17.06 -22.26 -13.65
N HIS A 35 -16.15 -22.54 -14.59
CA HIS A 35 -14.90 -23.28 -14.28
C HIS A 35 -14.02 -22.45 -13.33
N VAL A 36 -13.80 -21.18 -13.62
CA VAL A 36 -13.02 -20.27 -12.80
C VAL A 36 -13.70 -20.07 -11.43
N ALA A 37 -15.01 -19.85 -11.43
CA ALA A 37 -15.80 -19.74 -10.20
C ALA A 37 -15.63 -20.97 -9.29
N LEU A 38 -15.70 -22.18 -9.86
CA LEU A 38 -15.50 -23.41 -9.08
C LEU A 38 -14.13 -23.46 -8.40
N ILE A 39 -13.07 -23.02 -9.09
CA ILE A 39 -11.71 -22.97 -8.54
C ILE A 39 -11.65 -22.01 -7.34
N TYR A 40 -12.24 -20.82 -7.43
CA TYR A 40 -12.32 -19.90 -6.30
C TYR A 40 -13.09 -20.50 -5.11
N LEU A 41 -14.20 -21.20 -5.36
CA LEU A 41 -14.98 -21.87 -4.31
C LEU A 41 -14.19 -23.00 -3.65
N VAL A 42 -13.49 -23.84 -4.42
CA VAL A 42 -12.64 -24.92 -3.89
C VAL A 42 -11.50 -24.34 -3.05
N THR A 43 -10.83 -23.29 -3.52
CA THR A 43 -9.77 -22.61 -2.76
C THR A 43 -10.33 -22.02 -1.47
N ALA A 44 -11.50 -21.38 -1.50
CA ALA A 44 -12.17 -20.88 -0.31
C ALA A 44 -12.46 -22.01 0.71
N ALA A 45 -12.95 -23.16 0.24
CA ALA A 45 -13.19 -24.33 1.10
C ALA A 45 -11.88 -24.86 1.74
N VAL A 46 -10.80 -24.93 0.98
CA VAL A 46 -9.47 -25.35 1.49
C VAL A 46 -8.98 -24.35 2.56
N CYS A 47 -9.03 -23.06 2.28
CA CYS A 47 -8.65 -22.02 3.24
C CYS A 47 -9.48 -22.09 4.54
N PHE A 48 -10.80 -22.31 4.42
CA PHE A 48 -11.68 -22.43 5.57
C PHE A 48 -11.36 -23.67 6.42
N ILE A 49 -11.18 -24.84 5.80
CA ILE A 49 -10.87 -26.09 6.48
C ILE A 49 -9.52 -25.98 7.21
N LEU A 50 -8.47 -25.53 6.51
CA LEU A 50 -7.15 -25.32 7.11
C LEU A 50 -7.18 -24.27 8.22
N GLY A 51 -7.89 -23.16 8.01
CA GLY A 51 -8.08 -22.12 9.01
C GLY A 51 -8.78 -22.65 10.27
N LYS A 52 -9.78 -23.50 10.09
CA LYS A 52 -10.50 -24.15 11.20
C LYS A 52 -9.60 -25.12 11.95
N LEU A 53 -8.83 -25.94 11.25
CA LEU A 53 -7.88 -26.90 11.85
C LEU A 53 -6.81 -26.19 12.68
N LEU A 54 -6.25 -25.09 12.18
CA LEU A 54 -5.24 -24.29 12.87
C LEU A 54 -5.80 -23.57 14.09
N SER A 55 -7.06 -23.11 14.05
CA SER A 55 -7.70 -22.39 15.15
C SER A 55 -8.34 -23.30 16.19
N PHE A 56 -8.71 -24.55 15.83
CA PHE A 56 -9.50 -25.44 16.70
C PHE A 56 -8.76 -25.86 17.99
N LYS A 57 -7.46 -26.12 17.92
CA LYS A 57 -6.66 -26.60 19.07
C LYS A 57 -6.43 -25.55 20.17
N HIS A 58 -6.81 -24.30 19.98
CA HIS A 58 -6.36 -23.20 20.83
C HIS A 58 -7.47 -22.20 21.19
N THR A 59 -8.64 -22.69 21.59
CA THR A 59 -9.80 -21.88 22.05
C THR A 59 -9.62 -21.25 23.43
N GLY A 60 -8.44 -21.35 24.06
CA GLY A 60 -8.15 -20.75 25.36
C GLY A 60 -7.95 -19.24 25.30
N ARG A 61 -8.37 -18.50 26.33
CA ARG A 61 -8.07 -17.08 26.50
C ARG A 61 -6.55 -16.89 26.61
N PHE A 62 -5.92 -16.33 25.60
CA PHE A 62 -4.52 -15.93 25.68
C PHE A 62 -4.39 -14.71 26.59
N LYS A 63 -3.65 -14.85 27.69
CA LYS A 63 -3.55 -13.78 28.69
C LYS A 63 -2.71 -12.59 28.24
N GLU A 64 -1.70 -12.80 27.39
CA GLU A 64 -0.78 -11.73 26.96
C GLU A 64 -0.25 -11.96 25.54
N LEU A 65 -0.31 -10.93 24.69
CA LEU A 65 0.39 -10.85 23.41
C LEU A 65 1.57 -9.89 23.54
N TYR A 66 2.77 -10.42 23.43
CA TYR A 66 3.97 -9.57 23.39
C TYR A 66 4.18 -8.94 22.02
N VAL A 67 4.92 -7.84 21.96
CA VAL A 67 5.23 -7.10 20.72
C VAL A 67 5.82 -8.01 19.64
N ARG A 68 6.68 -8.94 20.07
CA ARG A 68 7.33 -9.91 19.18
C ARG A 68 6.33 -10.82 18.47
N GLU A 69 5.40 -11.42 19.20
CA GLU A 69 4.35 -12.27 18.62
C GLU A 69 3.43 -11.46 17.68
N GLY A 70 3.14 -10.20 18.03
CA GLY A 70 2.35 -9.30 17.20
C GLY A 70 3.03 -9.04 15.83
N PHE A 71 4.28 -8.62 15.82
CA PHE A 71 5.02 -8.38 14.59
C PHE A 71 5.15 -9.63 13.71
N THR A 72 5.47 -10.78 14.34
CA THR A 72 5.60 -12.04 13.60
C THR A 72 4.25 -12.51 13.04
N ALA A 73 3.16 -12.36 13.80
CA ALA A 73 1.82 -12.74 13.35
C ALA A 73 1.36 -11.90 12.14
N VAL A 74 1.63 -10.60 12.18
CA VAL A 74 1.31 -9.70 11.08
C VAL A 74 2.07 -10.09 9.82
N ALA A 75 3.39 -10.17 9.88
CA ALA A 75 4.21 -10.45 8.71
C ALA A 75 3.94 -11.85 8.12
N LEU A 76 3.80 -12.89 8.97
CA LEU A 76 3.40 -14.22 8.50
C LEU A 76 1.96 -14.24 7.97
N GLY A 77 1.06 -13.48 8.56
CA GLY A 77 -0.32 -13.38 8.11
C GLY A 77 -0.42 -12.86 6.68
N TRP A 78 0.29 -11.77 6.37
CA TRP A 78 0.35 -11.22 5.02
C TRP A 78 0.96 -12.20 4.02
N PHE A 79 2.05 -12.87 4.41
CA PHE A 79 2.67 -13.89 3.56
C PHE A 79 1.74 -15.07 3.29
N VAL A 80 1.08 -15.60 4.33
CA VAL A 80 0.17 -16.74 4.21
C VAL A 80 -1.05 -16.39 3.35
N MET A 81 -1.67 -15.22 3.55
CA MET A 81 -2.75 -14.72 2.68
C MET A 81 -2.30 -14.68 1.22
N SER A 82 -1.10 -14.19 0.95
CA SER A 82 -0.59 -14.12 -0.43
C SER A 82 -0.36 -15.50 -1.03
N VAL A 83 0.14 -16.45 -0.24
CA VAL A 83 0.35 -17.85 -0.66
C VAL A 83 -0.97 -18.52 -1.08
N PHE A 84 -2.01 -18.39 -0.28
CA PHE A 84 -3.32 -18.99 -0.59
C PHE A 84 -4.08 -18.21 -1.66
N GLY A 85 -4.01 -16.87 -1.64
CA GLY A 85 -4.62 -16.02 -2.66
C GLY A 85 -4.02 -16.16 -4.06
N ALA A 86 -2.80 -16.71 -4.19
CA ALA A 86 -2.17 -17.02 -5.47
C ALA A 86 -2.69 -18.31 -6.10
N ILE A 87 -3.23 -19.24 -5.31
CA ILE A 87 -3.65 -20.59 -5.78
C ILE A 87 -4.67 -20.50 -6.92
N PRO A 88 -5.73 -19.65 -6.87
CA PRO A 88 -6.69 -19.57 -7.97
C PRO A 88 -6.05 -19.24 -9.31
N PHE A 89 -5.09 -18.32 -9.38
CA PHE A 89 -4.42 -17.93 -10.63
C PHE A 89 -3.67 -19.08 -11.28
N VAL A 90 -3.06 -19.98 -10.48
CA VAL A 90 -2.35 -21.15 -10.98
C VAL A 90 -3.32 -22.22 -11.43
N LEU A 91 -4.37 -22.50 -10.65
CA LEU A 91 -5.34 -23.53 -10.95
C LEU A 91 -6.23 -23.19 -12.16
N THR A 92 -6.49 -21.91 -12.41
CA THR A 92 -7.18 -21.46 -13.62
C THR A 92 -6.28 -21.52 -14.86
N GLY A 93 -4.96 -21.60 -14.68
CA GLY A 93 -3.97 -21.55 -15.75
C GLY A 93 -3.70 -20.12 -16.28
N GLU A 94 -4.30 -19.09 -15.69
CA GLU A 94 -4.12 -17.69 -16.09
C GLU A 94 -2.70 -17.17 -15.75
N ILE A 95 -2.12 -17.66 -14.64
CA ILE A 95 -0.71 -17.45 -14.29
C ILE A 95 -0.12 -18.81 -13.93
N PRO A 96 0.47 -19.54 -14.90
CA PRO A 96 0.87 -20.92 -14.71
C PRO A 96 2.00 -21.14 -13.68
N PHE A 97 2.92 -20.16 -13.58
CA PHE A 97 4.05 -20.26 -12.67
C PHE A 97 3.69 -19.72 -11.28
N TYR A 98 3.83 -20.57 -10.25
CA TYR A 98 3.45 -20.20 -8.88
C TYR A 98 4.19 -18.99 -8.34
N ILE A 99 5.49 -18.80 -8.67
CA ILE A 99 6.27 -17.62 -8.23
C ILE A 99 5.66 -16.35 -8.81
N ASP A 100 5.20 -16.38 -10.06
CA ASP A 100 4.59 -15.25 -10.74
C ASP A 100 3.19 -14.95 -10.15
N ALA A 101 2.39 -15.99 -9.89
CA ALA A 101 1.10 -15.84 -9.21
C ALA A 101 1.27 -15.30 -7.78
N LEU A 102 2.31 -15.74 -7.07
CA LEU A 102 2.63 -15.25 -5.74
C LEU A 102 3.08 -13.77 -5.78
N PHE A 103 3.91 -13.40 -6.77
CA PHE A 103 4.32 -12.01 -7.00
C PHE A 103 3.12 -11.10 -7.24
N GLU A 104 2.20 -11.50 -8.14
CA GLU A 104 0.98 -10.75 -8.44
C GLU A 104 0.11 -10.59 -7.19
N THR A 105 -0.04 -11.65 -6.39
CA THR A 105 -0.87 -11.64 -5.19
C THR A 105 -0.24 -10.84 -4.04
N ILE A 106 1.08 -10.95 -3.84
CA ILE A 106 1.80 -10.11 -2.87
C ILE A 106 1.68 -8.64 -3.29
N SER A 107 1.92 -8.33 -4.57
CA SER A 107 1.73 -7.00 -5.11
C SER A 107 0.30 -6.50 -4.89
N GLY A 108 -0.70 -7.38 -5.03
CA GLY A 108 -2.09 -7.10 -4.74
C GLY A 108 -2.34 -6.72 -3.29
N PHE A 109 -2.04 -7.61 -2.37
CA PHE A 109 -2.29 -7.39 -0.93
C PHE A 109 -1.43 -6.26 -0.34
N THR A 110 -0.18 -6.11 -0.76
CA THR A 110 0.68 -5.00 -0.31
C THR A 110 0.33 -3.67 -0.97
N THR A 111 -0.68 -3.66 -1.84
CA THR A 111 -1.11 -2.47 -2.60
C THR A 111 0.03 -1.84 -3.41
N THR A 112 0.92 -2.67 -3.94
CA THR A 112 2.06 -2.21 -4.74
C THR A 112 1.66 -1.91 -6.18
N GLY A 113 0.91 -2.82 -6.83
CA GLY A 113 0.47 -2.64 -8.20
C GLY A 113 1.50 -3.00 -9.28
N SER A 114 2.67 -3.52 -8.91
CA SER A 114 3.61 -4.13 -9.86
C SER A 114 3.02 -5.43 -10.39
N SER A 115 2.96 -5.61 -11.71
CA SER A 115 2.36 -6.78 -12.35
C SER A 115 3.37 -7.56 -13.17
N ILE A 116 3.20 -8.88 -13.23
CA ILE A 116 3.94 -9.76 -14.14
C ILE A 116 3.16 -10.01 -15.44
N LEU A 117 1.92 -9.54 -15.54
CA LEU A 117 1.06 -9.79 -16.67
C LEU A 117 1.44 -8.91 -17.86
N SER A 118 1.57 -9.52 -19.02
CA SER A 118 1.75 -8.79 -20.29
C SER A 118 0.42 -8.36 -20.91
N ASP A 119 -0.64 -9.13 -20.66
CA ASP A 119 -2.00 -8.85 -21.11
C ASP A 119 -2.98 -9.09 -19.96
N VAL A 120 -3.46 -7.98 -19.38
CA VAL A 120 -4.41 -8.00 -18.27
C VAL A 120 -5.82 -8.33 -18.75
N GLU A 121 -6.16 -7.95 -20.00
CA GLU A 121 -7.49 -8.14 -20.58
C GLU A 121 -7.78 -9.61 -20.93
N ALA A 122 -6.74 -10.47 -20.95
CA ALA A 122 -6.90 -11.90 -21.13
C ALA A 122 -7.42 -12.64 -19.88
N LEU A 123 -7.42 -11.98 -18.70
CA LEU A 123 -7.91 -12.57 -17.46
C LEU A 123 -9.45 -12.64 -17.45
N SER A 124 -9.99 -13.65 -16.74
CA SER A 124 -11.42 -13.72 -16.43
C SER A 124 -11.89 -12.57 -15.53
N TYR A 125 -13.16 -12.23 -15.58
CA TYR A 125 -13.76 -11.21 -14.70
C TYR A 125 -13.61 -11.55 -13.22
N ALA A 126 -13.69 -12.83 -12.86
CA ALA A 126 -13.46 -13.29 -11.49
C ALA A 126 -12.04 -12.98 -11.03
N SER A 127 -11.03 -13.24 -11.86
CA SER A 127 -9.62 -12.99 -11.55
C SER A 127 -9.27 -11.50 -11.58
N LEU A 128 -9.84 -10.71 -12.51
CA LEU A 128 -9.72 -9.25 -12.51
C LEU A 128 -10.31 -8.63 -11.24
N PHE A 129 -11.47 -9.13 -10.82
CA PHE A 129 -12.09 -8.70 -9.57
C PHE A 129 -11.21 -9.06 -8.37
N TRP A 130 -10.73 -10.32 -8.27
CA TRP A 130 -9.86 -10.75 -7.18
C TRP A 130 -8.60 -9.89 -7.08
N ARG A 131 -7.94 -9.67 -8.19
CA ARG A 131 -6.76 -8.81 -8.33
C ARG A 131 -7.02 -7.39 -7.75
N SER A 132 -8.10 -6.75 -8.17
CA SER A 132 -8.47 -5.41 -7.69
C SER A 132 -8.93 -5.43 -6.23
N PHE A 133 -9.63 -6.49 -5.82
CA PHE A 133 -10.13 -6.65 -4.45
C PHE A 133 -9.01 -6.88 -3.44
N THR A 134 -7.90 -7.56 -3.83
CA THR A 134 -6.72 -7.67 -2.96
C THR A 134 -6.16 -6.30 -2.57
N HIS A 135 -6.17 -5.32 -3.47
CA HIS A 135 -5.80 -3.93 -3.14
C HIS A 135 -6.73 -3.31 -2.09
N TRP A 136 -8.03 -3.54 -2.23
CA TRP A 136 -9.00 -3.02 -1.27
C TRP A 136 -8.82 -3.64 0.12
N VAL A 137 -8.62 -4.96 0.18
CA VAL A 137 -8.28 -5.68 1.42
C VAL A 137 -6.95 -5.20 1.97
N GLY A 138 -5.95 -5.04 1.11
CA GLY A 138 -4.62 -4.56 1.45
C GLY A 138 -4.60 -3.15 2.01
N GLY A 139 -5.32 -2.21 1.38
CA GLY A 139 -5.48 -0.84 1.86
C GLY A 139 -6.13 -0.78 3.24
N MET A 140 -7.04 -1.71 3.51
CA MET A 140 -7.77 -1.86 4.76
C MET A 140 -7.04 -2.71 5.81
N GLY A 141 -5.96 -3.40 5.43
CA GLY A 141 -5.32 -4.51 6.14
C GLY A 141 -5.10 -4.32 7.62
N VAL A 142 -4.60 -3.16 8.01
CA VAL A 142 -4.44 -2.76 9.41
C VAL A 142 -5.75 -2.88 10.20
N PHE A 143 -6.85 -2.40 9.64
CA PHE A 143 -8.12 -2.26 10.36
C PHE A 143 -8.86 -3.59 10.46
N VAL A 144 -8.80 -4.43 9.43
CA VAL A 144 -9.40 -5.78 9.44
C VAL A 144 -8.69 -6.66 10.45
N PHE A 145 -7.37 -6.64 10.44
CA PHE A 145 -6.55 -7.41 11.38
C PHE A 145 -6.82 -7.03 12.82
N ILE A 146 -6.87 -5.73 13.10
CA ILE A 146 -7.18 -5.21 14.43
C ILE A 146 -8.60 -5.59 14.86
N MET A 147 -9.60 -5.39 13.99
CA MET A 147 -10.99 -5.69 14.32
C MET A 147 -11.25 -7.18 14.54
N ALA A 148 -10.56 -8.04 13.79
CA ALA A 148 -10.70 -9.48 13.89
C ALA A 148 -10.06 -10.05 15.17
N ILE A 149 -8.92 -9.53 15.58
CA ILE A 149 -8.12 -10.07 16.70
C ILE A 149 -8.46 -9.39 18.04
N LEU A 150 -8.87 -8.13 18.03
CA LEU A 150 -9.18 -7.33 19.21
C LEU A 150 -10.21 -7.96 20.19
N PRO A 151 -11.31 -8.57 19.73
CA PRO A 151 -12.28 -9.19 20.65
C PRO A 151 -11.72 -10.40 21.39
N MET A 152 -10.67 -11.03 20.86
CA MET A 152 -10.13 -12.30 21.33
C MET A 152 -8.97 -12.12 22.31
N MET A 153 -8.38 -10.92 22.35
CA MET A 153 -7.17 -10.60 23.13
C MET A 153 -7.50 -9.57 24.20
N GLY A 154 -7.79 -10.03 25.40
CA GLY A 154 -8.01 -9.15 26.54
C GLY A 154 -6.76 -8.30 26.87
N GLY A 155 -6.79 -7.02 26.51
CA GLY A 155 -6.00 -5.99 27.19
C GLY A 155 -4.76 -5.41 26.53
N SER A 156 -4.05 -6.02 25.56
CA SER A 156 -2.79 -5.48 25.02
C SER A 156 -2.72 -5.30 23.50
N THR A 157 -3.78 -4.77 22.93
CA THR A 157 -3.93 -4.55 21.48
C THR A 157 -3.11 -3.37 20.92
N MET A 158 -2.56 -2.53 21.80
CA MET A 158 -1.74 -1.38 21.40
C MET A 158 -0.48 -1.79 20.63
N ASN A 159 0.09 -2.95 20.94
CA ASN A 159 1.30 -3.44 20.30
C ASN A 159 1.06 -3.91 18.86
N LEU A 160 -0.13 -4.44 18.57
CA LEU A 160 -0.53 -4.84 17.22
C LEU A 160 -0.78 -3.59 16.34
N MET A 161 -1.46 -2.58 16.88
CA MET A 161 -1.64 -1.31 16.19
C MET A 161 -0.32 -0.62 15.84
N ARG A 162 0.66 -0.68 16.76
CA ARG A 162 2.00 -0.13 16.49
C ARG A 162 2.73 -0.88 15.39
N ALA A 163 2.44 -2.18 15.21
CA ALA A 163 3.05 -3.00 14.18
C ALA A 163 2.56 -2.66 12.76
N GLU A 164 1.33 -2.17 12.64
CA GLU A 164 0.69 -1.96 11.35
C GLU A 164 0.31 -0.50 11.06
N SER A 165 0.39 0.39 12.07
CA SER A 165 0.00 1.80 11.85
C SER A 165 1.11 2.57 11.17
N PRO A 166 0.92 3.02 9.92
CA PRO A 166 1.93 3.73 9.19
C PRO A 166 2.20 5.12 9.77
N GLY A 167 3.43 5.38 10.17
CA GLY A 167 3.89 6.71 10.56
C GLY A 167 4.49 6.83 11.96
N PRO A 168 5.15 7.96 12.26
CA PRO A 168 5.93 8.17 13.48
C PRO A 168 5.10 8.40 14.74
N SER A 169 3.78 8.55 14.63
CA SER A 169 2.88 8.68 15.78
C SER A 169 1.48 8.16 15.47
N VAL A 170 0.95 7.29 16.34
CA VAL A 170 -0.46 6.88 16.29
C VAL A 170 -1.27 7.98 16.99
N SER A 171 -1.94 8.84 16.23
CA SER A 171 -2.92 9.77 16.80
C SER A 171 -4.13 8.96 17.31
N LYS A 172 -4.38 9.00 18.62
CA LYS A 172 -5.56 8.39 19.20
C LYS A 172 -6.76 9.29 18.86
N LEU A 173 -7.59 8.86 17.92
CA LEU A 173 -8.85 9.57 17.59
C LEU A 173 -9.84 9.53 18.75
N VAL A 174 -9.84 8.41 19.48
CA VAL A 174 -10.69 8.19 20.66
C VAL A 174 -9.93 7.34 21.70
N PRO A 175 -10.36 7.34 22.99
CA PRO A 175 -9.65 6.64 24.07
C PRO A 175 -9.50 5.13 23.85
N ARG A 176 -10.43 4.50 23.12
CA ARG A 176 -10.41 3.05 22.87
C ARG A 176 -9.94 2.76 21.45
N VAL A 177 -8.92 1.93 21.32
CA VAL A 177 -8.36 1.46 20.04
C VAL A 177 -9.41 0.86 19.09
N ARG A 178 -10.34 0.06 19.65
CA ARG A 178 -11.44 -0.55 18.90
C ARG A 178 -12.35 0.48 18.24
N ASP A 179 -12.63 1.58 18.91
CA ASP A 179 -13.52 2.62 18.39
C ASP A 179 -12.80 3.44 17.30
N THR A 180 -11.49 3.68 17.47
CA THR A 180 -10.64 4.25 16.41
C THR A 180 -10.68 3.39 15.16
N ALA A 181 -10.47 2.08 15.26
CA ALA A 181 -10.50 1.15 14.13
C ALA A 181 -11.85 1.15 13.42
N LYS A 182 -12.98 1.14 14.17
CA LYS A 182 -14.33 1.21 13.58
C LYS A 182 -14.56 2.50 12.79
N ILE A 183 -14.11 3.64 13.32
CA ILE A 183 -14.27 4.93 12.64
C ILE A 183 -13.46 4.94 11.34
N LEU A 184 -12.20 4.53 11.38
CA LEU A 184 -11.33 4.48 10.21
C LEU A 184 -11.87 3.52 9.15
N TYR A 185 -12.37 2.34 9.57
CA TYR A 185 -13.03 1.39 8.68
C TYR A 185 -14.30 1.98 8.04
N GLY A 186 -15.15 2.63 8.85
CA GLY A 186 -16.35 3.31 8.35
C GLY A 186 -16.04 4.40 7.33
N LEU A 187 -14.97 5.19 7.57
CA LEU A 187 -14.47 6.19 6.63
C LEU A 187 -13.99 5.56 5.33
N TYR A 188 -13.22 4.47 5.41
CA TYR A 188 -12.73 3.74 4.26
C TYR A 188 -13.87 3.21 3.39
N MET A 189 -14.89 2.60 4.01
CA MET A 189 -16.10 2.15 3.35
C MET A 189 -16.87 3.30 2.70
N ALA A 190 -17.02 4.43 3.40
CA ALA A 190 -17.73 5.60 2.87
C ALA A 190 -17.02 6.16 1.64
N ILE A 191 -15.68 6.31 1.69
CA ILE A 191 -14.89 6.78 0.54
C ILE A 191 -15.00 5.79 -0.62
N THR A 192 -15.01 4.48 -0.37
CA THR A 192 -15.20 3.45 -1.41
C THR A 192 -16.57 3.60 -2.08
N ILE A 193 -17.65 3.69 -1.30
CA ILE A 193 -19.00 3.84 -1.85
C ILE A 193 -19.12 5.13 -2.68
N VAL A 194 -18.63 6.25 -2.14
CA VAL A 194 -18.63 7.53 -2.85
C VAL A 194 -17.80 7.45 -4.13
N GLY A 195 -16.64 6.79 -4.11
CA GLY A 195 -15.80 6.58 -5.27
C GLY A 195 -16.50 5.79 -6.38
N VAL A 196 -17.16 4.67 -6.05
CA VAL A 196 -17.91 3.87 -7.03
C VAL A 196 -19.04 4.70 -7.64
N ILE A 197 -19.84 5.38 -6.82
CA ILE A 197 -20.95 6.23 -7.31
C ILE A 197 -20.39 7.34 -8.22
N MET A 198 -19.33 8.01 -7.81
CA MET A 198 -18.71 9.08 -8.58
C MET A 198 -18.23 8.59 -9.96
N LEU A 199 -17.55 7.44 -10.04
CA LEU A 199 -17.07 6.90 -11.31
C LEU A 199 -18.23 6.42 -12.21
N CYS A 200 -19.27 5.80 -11.65
CA CYS A 200 -20.48 5.45 -12.39
C CYS A 200 -21.18 6.69 -12.97
N LEU A 201 -21.28 7.77 -12.19
CA LEU A 201 -21.87 9.04 -12.66
C LEU A 201 -21.01 9.70 -13.76
N CYS A 202 -19.70 9.46 -13.77
CA CYS A 202 -18.81 9.88 -14.87
C CYS A 202 -18.93 9.01 -16.13
N GLY A 203 -19.79 7.97 -16.12
CA GLY A 203 -20.04 7.10 -17.27
C GLY A 203 -19.15 5.86 -17.34
N MET A 204 -18.45 5.48 -16.25
CA MET A 204 -17.69 4.23 -16.19
C MET A 204 -18.63 3.05 -15.89
N PRO A 205 -18.49 1.88 -16.55
CA PRO A 205 -19.27 0.68 -16.25
C PRO A 205 -19.12 0.27 -14.77
N LEU A 206 -20.15 -0.35 -14.19
CA LEU A 206 -20.17 -0.69 -12.77
C LEU A 206 -18.98 -1.60 -12.34
N PHE A 207 -18.66 -2.61 -13.14
CA PHE A 207 -17.53 -3.50 -12.86
C PHE A 207 -16.19 -2.73 -12.86
N ASP A 208 -15.98 -1.91 -13.90
CA ASP A 208 -14.78 -1.08 -14.03
C ASP A 208 -14.70 -0.06 -12.87
N SER A 209 -15.84 0.53 -12.49
CA SER A 209 -15.94 1.48 -11.38
C SER A 209 -15.59 0.83 -10.04
N LEU A 210 -16.06 -0.40 -9.79
CA LEU A 210 -15.72 -1.17 -8.58
C LEU A 210 -14.21 -1.45 -8.53
N CYS A 211 -13.66 -2.07 -9.58
CA CYS A 211 -12.26 -2.44 -9.63
C CYS A 211 -11.32 -1.22 -9.55
N THR A 212 -11.64 -0.14 -10.29
CA THR A 212 -10.86 1.10 -10.27
C THR A 212 -10.94 1.79 -8.91
N THR A 213 -12.11 1.78 -8.27
CA THR A 213 -12.26 2.34 -6.90
C THR A 213 -11.45 1.54 -5.89
N PHE A 214 -11.45 0.20 -5.96
CA PHE A 214 -10.64 -0.63 -5.09
C PHE A 214 -9.14 -0.31 -5.21
N GLY A 215 -8.65 -0.16 -6.44
CA GLY A 215 -7.28 0.24 -6.69
C GLY A 215 -6.97 1.67 -6.25
N SER A 216 -7.91 2.63 -6.41
CA SER A 216 -7.71 4.04 -6.03
C SER A 216 -7.75 4.24 -4.51
N VAL A 217 -8.74 3.67 -3.82
CA VAL A 217 -8.94 3.85 -2.38
C VAL A 217 -7.94 2.99 -1.58
N GLY A 218 -7.64 1.79 -2.08
CA GLY A 218 -6.56 0.95 -1.56
C GLY A 218 -5.17 1.47 -1.90
N THR A 219 -5.05 2.43 -2.84
CA THR A 219 -3.79 2.95 -3.38
C THR A 219 -2.89 1.86 -3.96
N GLY A 220 -3.46 0.98 -4.80
CA GLY A 220 -2.76 -0.19 -5.31
C GLY A 220 -2.48 -0.20 -6.81
N GLY A 221 -3.36 0.39 -7.66
CA GLY A 221 -3.07 0.68 -9.06
C GLY A 221 -3.23 -0.45 -10.07
N PHE A 222 -3.72 -1.62 -9.71
CA PHE A 222 -4.03 -2.64 -10.70
C PHE A 222 -5.16 -2.18 -11.64
N GLY A 223 -4.81 -2.00 -12.91
CA GLY A 223 -5.77 -1.74 -13.98
C GLY A 223 -6.47 -3.03 -14.43
N ILE A 224 -7.67 -2.89 -15.00
CA ILE A 224 -8.41 -3.94 -15.68
C ILE A 224 -8.25 -3.86 -17.21
N LYS A 225 -7.57 -2.81 -17.69
CA LYS A 225 -7.19 -2.62 -19.09
C LYS A 225 -5.69 -2.48 -19.22
N ASN A 226 -5.15 -2.90 -20.35
CA ASN A 226 -3.74 -2.77 -20.68
C ASN A 226 -3.31 -1.30 -20.74
N SER A 227 -4.21 -0.41 -21.16
CA SER A 227 -4.02 1.05 -21.15
C SER A 227 -4.18 1.70 -19.77
N SER A 228 -4.39 0.92 -18.70
CA SER A 228 -4.71 1.41 -17.36
C SER A 228 -5.90 2.40 -17.40
N ILE A 229 -5.75 3.62 -16.88
CA ILE A 229 -6.80 4.65 -16.91
C ILE A 229 -6.73 5.50 -18.19
N GLY A 230 -5.68 5.36 -19.01
CA GLY A 230 -5.50 6.11 -20.27
C GLY A 230 -6.61 5.88 -21.29
N GLY A 231 -7.24 4.68 -21.29
CA GLY A 231 -8.33 4.34 -22.21
C GLY A 231 -9.71 4.89 -21.84
N TYR A 232 -9.85 5.61 -20.72
CA TYR A 232 -11.12 6.21 -20.29
C TYR A 232 -11.20 7.70 -20.63
N SER A 233 -12.43 8.25 -20.54
CA SER A 233 -12.68 9.66 -20.83
C SER A 233 -11.90 10.62 -19.92
N PRO A 234 -11.60 11.85 -20.36
CA PRO A 234 -10.95 12.86 -19.54
C PRO A 234 -11.65 13.15 -18.20
N LEU A 235 -12.97 13.04 -18.16
CA LEU A 235 -13.76 13.23 -16.94
C LEU A 235 -13.48 12.13 -15.93
N ILE A 236 -13.41 10.87 -16.37
CA ILE A 236 -13.08 9.72 -15.53
C ILE A 236 -11.64 9.84 -15.02
N GLN A 237 -10.68 10.21 -15.88
CA GLN A 237 -9.29 10.41 -15.48
C GLN A 237 -9.15 11.46 -14.37
N ASN A 238 -9.86 12.59 -14.48
CA ASN A 238 -9.87 13.62 -13.45
C ASN A 238 -10.53 13.13 -12.15
N ALA A 239 -11.63 12.38 -12.23
CA ALA A 239 -12.32 11.81 -11.08
C ALA A 239 -11.40 10.81 -10.32
N VAL A 240 -10.71 9.94 -11.04
CA VAL A 240 -9.71 9.01 -10.46
C VAL A 240 -8.56 9.79 -9.82
N THR A 241 -8.07 10.86 -10.45
CA THR A 241 -7.02 11.73 -9.86
C THR A 241 -7.44 12.27 -8.50
N VAL A 242 -8.65 12.83 -8.42
CA VAL A 242 -9.18 13.37 -7.16
C VAL A 242 -9.31 12.25 -6.11
N LEU A 243 -9.85 11.10 -6.50
CA LEU A 243 -10.03 9.96 -5.58
C LEU A 243 -8.69 9.46 -5.03
N MET A 244 -7.65 9.32 -5.87
CA MET A 244 -6.30 8.94 -5.43
C MET A 244 -5.71 9.96 -4.45
N ILE A 245 -5.73 11.26 -4.80
CA ILE A 245 -5.18 12.32 -3.96
C ILE A 245 -5.88 12.34 -2.60
N LEU A 246 -7.21 12.21 -2.56
CA LEU A 246 -7.96 12.13 -1.31
C LEU A 246 -7.61 10.88 -0.50
N SER A 247 -7.42 9.73 -1.13
CA SER A 247 -7.03 8.48 -0.43
C SER A 247 -5.64 8.55 0.19
N GLY A 248 -4.74 9.38 -0.35
CA GLY A 248 -3.41 9.65 0.21
C GLY A 248 -3.38 10.64 1.39
N VAL A 249 -4.50 11.27 1.74
CA VAL A 249 -4.61 12.16 2.91
C VAL A 249 -4.73 11.34 4.19
N ASN A 250 -4.17 11.87 5.29
CA ASN A 250 -4.33 11.29 6.63
C ASN A 250 -5.82 11.18 7.01
N TYR A 251 -6.27 9.97 7.36
CA TYR A 251 -7.68 9.71 7.70
C TYR A 251 -8.17 10.48 8.94
N THR A 252 -7.25 10.95 9.79
CA THR A 252 -7.58 11.85 10.92
C THR A 252 -8.24 13.15 10.44
N VAL A 253 -7.86 13.66 9.27
CA VAL A 253 -8.49 14.85 8.66
C VAL A 253 -9.98 14.63 8.45
N TYR A 254 -10.36 13.49 7.85
CA TYR A 254 -11.77 13.15 7.61
C TYR A 254 -12.56 13.02 8.91
N PHE A 255 -11.94 12.43 9.94
CA PHE A 255 -12.56 12.36 11.26
C PHE A 255 -12.79 13.75 11.85
N CYS A 256 -11.80 14.66 11.79
CA CYS A 256 -11.93 16.03 12.25
C CYS A 256 -13.02 16.80 11.46
N LEU A 257 -13.10 16.60 10.14
CA LEU A 257 -14.13 17.23 9.30
C LEU A 257 -15.54 16.75 9.68
N LEU A 258 -15.74 15.44 9.88
CA LEU A 258 -17.01 14.89 10.34
C LEU A 258 -17.39 15.34 11.75
N SER A 259 -16.39 15.51 12.62
CA SER A 259 -16.55 16.05 13.98
C SER A 259 -16.71 17.57 14.03
N LYS A 260 -16.79 18.26 12.87
CA LYS A 260 -16.88 19.72 12.71
C LYS A 260 -15.68 20.48 13.32
N GLN A 261 -14.53 19.83 13.47
CA GLN A 261 -13.28 20.41 13.97
C GLN A 261 -12.44 20.93 12.80
N PHE A 262 -12.98 21.85 11.99
CA PHE A 262 -12.33 22.33 10.76
C PHE A 262 -10.95 22.96 11.01
N LYS A 263 -10.82 23.71 12.12
CA LYS A 263 -9.56 24.36 12.47
C LYS A 263 -8.43 23.35 12.73
N GLU A 264 -8.74 22.24 13.38
CA GLU A 264 -7.79 21.15 13.64
C GLU A 264 -7.44 20.42 12.34
N ALA A 265 -8.43 20.10 11.50
CA ALA A 265 -8.22 19.44 10.21
C ALA A 265 -7.22 20.19 9.32
N PHE A 266 -7.35 21.53 9.20
CA PHE A 266 -6.46 22.36 8.40
C PHE A 266 -5.16 22.75 9.11
N SER A 267 -5.01 22.50 10.40
CA SER A 267 -3.78 22.78 11.15
C SER A 267 -2.71 21.72 10.98
N ILE A 268 -3.08 20.50 10.52
CA ILE A 268 -2.16 19.38 10.31
C ILE A 268 -1.09 19.75 9.27
N GLU A 269 0.15 19.87 9.74
CA GLU A 269 1.27 20.38 8.94
C GLU A 269 1.62 19.44 7.79
N GLU A 270 1.57 18.12 8.03
CA GLU A 270 1.81 17.09 7.02
C GLU A 270 0.89 17.25 5.81
N VAL A 271 -0.41 17.46 6.04
CA VAL A 271 -1.40 17.57 4.97
C VAL A 271 -1.21 18.84 4.15
N ARG A 272 -0.84 19.94 4.79
CA ARG A 272 -0.51 21.19 4.07
C ARG A 272 0.68 21.00 3.14
N TRP A 273 1.75 20.36 3.62
CA TRP A 273 2.94 20.10 2.81
C TRP A 273 2.66 19.07 1.71
N TYR A 274 1.82 18.08 1.98
CA TYR A 274 1.40 17.12 0.97
C TYR A 274 0.76 17.82 -0.24
N PHE A 275 -0.20 18.72 -0.02
CA PHE A 275 -0.80 19.48 -1.11
C PHE A 275 0.19 20.45 -1.77
N VAL A 276 1.06 21.11 -1.02
CA VAL A 276 2.10 22.00 -1.58
C VAL A 276 3.01 21.19 -2.53
N ILE A 277 3.46 20.00 -2.11
CA ILE A 277 4.30 19.12 -2.94
C ILE A 277 3.56 18.71 -4.21
N ILE A 278 2.29 18.31 -4.13
CA ILE A 278 1.49 17.93 -5.30
C ILE A 278 1.38 19.09 -6.29
N PHE A 279 0.94 20.26 -5.83
CA PHE A 279 0.74 21.41 -6.72
C PHE A 279 2.06 21.89 -7.32
N ALA A 280 3.12 22.03 -6.52
CA ALA A 280 4.42 22.45 -7.01
C ALA A 280 4.97 21.47 -8.05
N SER A 281 4.94 20.17 -7.77
CA SER A 281 5.43 19.14 -8.70
C SER A 281 4.59 19.09 -9.98
N ALA A 282 3.25 19.09 -9.86
CA ALA A 282 2.36 19.02 -11.02
C ALA A 282 2.50 20.22 -11.95
N LEU A 283 2.62 21.44 -11.40
CA LEU A 283 2.80 22.64 -12.19
C LEU A 283 4.19 22.69 -12.86
N THR A 284 5.24 22.27 -12.15
CA THR A 284 6.60 22.18 -12.73
C THR A 284 6.66 21.16 -13.86
N ILE A 285 6.06 19.97 -13.65
CA ILE A 285 5.95 18.96 -14.70
C ILE A 285 5.10 19.50 -15.87
N ALA A 286 3.94 20.11 -15.61
CA ALA A 286 3.10 20.67 -16.67
C ALA A 286 3.83 21.70 -17.53
N TRP A 287 4.63 22.58 -16.90
CA TRP A 287 5.48 23.50 -17.65
C TRP A 287 6.51 22.77 -18.51
N ASN A 288 7.15 21.73 -17.98
CA ASN A 288 8.22 21.00 -18.68
C ASN A 288 7.71 20.11 -19.82
N VAL A 289 6.52 19.48 -19.66
CA VAL A 289 5.93 18.60 -20.69
C VAL A 289 4.96 19.32 -21.64
N ARG A 290 4.76 20.64 -21.48
CA ARG A 290 3.84 21.43 -22.31
C ARG A 290 4.03 21.21 -23.83
N PRO A 291 5.26 21.10 -24.36
CA PRO A 291 5.48 20.89 -25.80
C PRO A 291 5.01 19.53 -26.33
N LEU A 292 4.77 18.55 -25.45
CA LEU A 292 4.37 17.18 -25.83
C LEU A 292 2.85 17.04 -26.06
N TYR A 293 2.05 18.00 -25.59
CA TYR A 293 0.60 17.92 -25.60
C TYR A 293 -0.03 19.08 -26.38
N ALA A 294 -1.16 18.80 -27.05
CA ALA A 294 -1.83 19.77 -27.91
C ALA A 294 -2.46 20.94 -27.11
N THR A 295 -3.07 20.63 -25.95
CA THR A 295 -3.78 21.62 -25.14
C THR A 295 -3.23 21.74 -23.73
N LEU A 296 -3.42 22.92 -23.10
CA LEU A 296 -3.03 23.14 -21.70
C LEU A 296 -3.86 22.24 -20.75
N GLY A 297 -5.14 22.02 -21.06
CA GLY A 297 -6.01 21.15 -20.26
C GLY A 297 -5.53 19.70 -20.24
N GLU A 298 -5.06 19.19 -21.38
CA GLU A 298 -4.47 17.86 -21.49
C GLU A 298 -3.16 17.77 -20.70
N THR A 299 -2.28 18.75 -20.87
CA THR A 299 -1.02 18.85 -20.13
C THR A 299 -1.24 18.82 -18.62
N LEU A 300 -2.16 19.65 -18.11
CA LEU A 300 -2.48 19.69 -16.67
C LEU A 300 -3.09 18.37 -16.19
N ARG A 301 -4.03 17.78 -16.97
CA ARG A 301 -4.66 16.51 -16.63
C ARG A 301 -3.60 15.41 -16.42
N HIS A 302 -2.73 15.18 -17.40
CA HIS A 302 -1.71 14.15 -17.30
C HIS A 302 -0.68 14.45 -16.20
N SER A 303 -0.28 15.71 -16.03
CA SER A 303 0.68 16.11 -14.98
C SER A 303 0.10 15.88 -13.58
N PHE A 304 -1.12 16.32 -13.30
CA PHE A 304 -1.78 16.10 -12.00
C PHE A 304 -2.08 14.62 -11.77
N PHE A 305 -2.46 13.88 -12.82
CA PHE A 305 -2.70 12.45 -12.71
C PHE A 305 -1.41 11.72 -12.31
N GLN A 306 -0.30 11.93 -13.03
CA GLN A 306 0.95 11.21 -12.75
C GLN A 306 1.58 11.63 -11.42
N VAL A 307 1.51 12.90 -11.04
CA VAL A 307 1.93 13.33 -9.70
C VAL A 307 1.04 12.71 -8.64
N GLY A 308 -0.28 12.74 -8.83
CA GLY A 308 -1.23 12.15 -7.91
C GLY A 308 -1.00 10.65 -7.71
N THR A 309 -0.89 9.89 -8.80
CA THR A 309 -0.70 8.45 -8.75
C THR A 309 0.63 8.04 -8.10
N ILE A 310 1.71 8.78 -8.33
CA ILE A 310 3.04 8.47 -7.78
C ILE A 310 3.15 8.85 -6.30
N ILE A 311 2.73 10.05 -5.90
CA ILE A 311 2.86 10.48 -4.49
C ILE A 311 1.92 9.69 -3.56
N THR A 312 0.75 9.29 -4.06
CA THR A 312 -0.19 8.45 -3.29
C THR A 312 0.20 6.98 -3.31
N THR A 313 1.24 6.65 -4.07
CA THR A 313 1.70 5.27 -4.30
C THR A 313 0.61 4.37 -4.89
N THR A 314 -0.28 4.94 -5.73
CA THR A 314 -1.35 4.18 -6.38
C THR A 314 -0.85 3.40 -7.59
N GLY A 315 -0.10 4.04 -8.51
CA GLY A 315 0.50 3.35 -9.65
C GLY A 315 -0.34 3.28 -10.93
N PHE A 316 -1.54 3.85 -11.00
CA PHE A 316 -2.28 3.97 -12.26
C PHE A 316 -1.56 4.89 -13.25
N ALA A 317 -1.79 4.68 -14.56
CA ALA A 317 -1.22 5.51 -15.62
C ALA A 317 -2.29 5.99 -16.61
N THR A 318 -2.10 7.21 -17.11
CA THR A 318 -2.87 7.77 -18.26
C THR A 318 -1.99 7.98 -19.48
N THR A 319 -0.70 7.94 -19.33
CA THR A 319 0.31 8.13 -20.38
C THR A 319 1.62 7.47 -19.97
N ASP A 320 2.48 7.17 -20.94
CA ASP A 320 3.82 6.66 -20.66
C ASP A 320 4.77 7.83 -20.30
N PHE A 321 5.04 7.97 -19.00
CA PHE A 321 5.97 8.99 -18.50
C PHE A 321 7.45 8.68 -18.77
N ASN A 322 7.80 7.49 -19.29
CA ASN A 322 9.15 7.22 -19.79
C ASN A 322 9.52 8.13 -20.95
N MET A 323 8.52 8.58 -21.70
CA MET A 323 8.71 9.51 -22.82
C MET A 323 8.85 10.97 -22.37
N TRP A 324 8.70 11.25 -21.09
CA TRP A 324 8.79 12.62 -20.58
C TRP A 324 10.23 13.11 -20.44
N PRO A 325 10.47 14.44 -20.48
CA PRO A 325 11.80 15.02 -20.27
C PRO A 325 12.38 14.62 -18.92
N GLN A 326 13.70 14.60 -18.83
CA GLN A 326 14.44 14.11 -17.67
C GLN A 326 14.07 14.80 -16.37
N LEU A 327 13.81 16.11 -16.39
CA LEU A 327 13.36 16.85 -15.19
C LEU A 327 12.07 16.26 -14.62
N SER A 328 11.08 15.98 -15.47
CA SER A 328 9.81 15.40 -15.06
C SER A 328 9.98 14.00 -14.49
N LYS A 329 10.80 13.14 -15.12
CA LYS A 329 11.14 11.80 -14.59
C LYS A 329 11.83 11.90 -13.23
N THR A 330 12.76 12.84 -13.05
CA THR A 330 13.45 13.06 -11.76
C THR A 330 12.49 13.51 -10.67
N ILE A 331 11.54 14.40 -10.98
CA ILE A 331 10.52 14.82 -10.01
C ILE A 331 9.66 13.63 -9.59
N LEU A 332 9.20 12.79 -10.55
CA LEU A 332 8.43 11.59 -10.24
C LEU A 332 9.23 10.62 -9.35
N LEU A 333 10.51 10.41 -9.65
CA LEU A 333 11.39 9.56 -8.84
C LEU A 333 11.52 10.07 -7.39
N LEU A 334 11.66 11.38 -7.20
CA LEU A 334 11.67 11.97 -5.85
C LEU A 334 10.34 11.79 -5.13
N LEU A 335 9.22 11.92 -5.84
CA LEU A 335 7.89 11.67 -5.29
C LEU A 335 7.68 10.19 -4.91
N MET A 336 8.25 9.24 -5.68
CA MET A 336 8.27 7.81 -5.34
C MET A 336 8.88 7.58 -3.96
N MET A 337 9.95 8.31 -3.61
CA MET A 337 10.59 8.18 -2.30
C MET A 337 9.74 8.79 -1.18
N ILE A 338 9.14 9.96 -1.41
CA ILE A 338 8.39 10.69 -0.38
C ILE A 338 7.15 9.92 0.05
N GLY A 339 6.30 9.53 -0.91
CA GLY A 339 5.03 8.83 -0.65
C GLY A 339 3.92 9.72 -0.07
N ALA A 340 2.87 9.09 0.48
CA ALA A 340 1.66 9.74 0.99
C ALA A 340 1.77 10.20 2.45
N CYS A 341 0.65 10.70 3.02
CA CYS A 341 0.58 11.06 4.43
C CYS A 341 0.61 9.83 5.35
N ALA A 342 1.17 9.98 6.53
CA ALA A 342 1.03 9.00 7.60
C ALA A 342 -0.45 8.83 7.99
N GLY A 343 -0.88 7.59 8.27
CA GLY A 343 -2.28 7.30 8.56
C GLY A 343 -3.22 7.40 7.34
N SER A 344 -2.68 7.28 6.12
CA SER A 344 -3.39 7.02 4.87
C SER A 344 -3.16 5.58 4.42
N THR A 345 -3.80 5.18 3.32
CA THR A 345 -3.59 3.86 2.69
C THR A 345 -2.29 3.76 1.89
N GLY A 346 -1.68 4.90 1.50
CA GLY A 346 -0.49 4.94 0.67
C GLY A 346 0.77 4.38 1.33
N GLY A 347 1.74 3.99 0.53
CA GLY A 347 3.07 3.53 0.92
C GLY A 347 4.12 4.64 1.06
N GLY A 348 5.39 4.32 0.84
CA GLY A 348 6.53 5.24 0.85
C GLY A 348 7.02 5.63 2.24
N MET A 349 8.04 6.50 2.29
CA MET A 349 8.65 6.97 3.54
C MET A 349 7.70 7.80 4.41
N LYS A 350 6.65 8.36 3.85
CA LYS A 350 5.66 9.30 4.39
C LYS A 350 6.17 10.75 4.49
N VAL A 351 5.29 11.67 4.09
CA VAL A 351 5.55 13.12 4.15
C VAL A 351 5.99 13.57 5.55
N SER A 352 5.38 13.01 6.61
CA SER A 352 5.72 13.36 8.00
C SER A 352 7.17 13.07 8.34
N ARG A 353 7.73 11.91 7.93
CA ARG A 353 9.15 11.58 8.19
C ARG A 353 10.09 12.53 7.45
N VAL A 354 9.78 12.83 6.19
CA VAL A 354 10.57 13.79 5.40
C VAL A 354 10.57 15.15 6.06
N LEU A 355 9.43 15.63 6.56
CA LEU A 355 9.33 16.90 7.29
C LEU A 355 10.13 16.87 8.60
N ILE A 356 10.06 15.77 9.36
CA ILE A 356 10.83 15.61 10.61
C ILE A 356 12.32 15.68 10.32
N LEU A 357 12.81 15.01 9.28
CA LEU A 357 14.22 15.03 8.88
C LEU A 357 14.66 16.44 8.45
N PHE A 358 13.85 17.12 7.63
CA PHE A 358 14.14 18.50 7.24
C PHE A 358 14.26 19.44 8.45
N LYS A 359 13.34 19.32 9.42
CA LYS A 359 13.36 20.09 10.66
C LYS A 359 14.55 19.72 11.55
N ALA A 360 14.96 18.42 11.56
CA ALA A 360 16.14 17.96 12.28
C ALA A 360 17.41 18.59 11.70
N ILE A 361 17.59 18.55 10.38
CA ILE A 361 18.71 19.20 9.69
C ILE A 361 18.76 20.70 10.01
N ARG A 362 17.60 21.40 9.88
CA ARG A 362 17.52 22.82 10.18
C ARG A 362 17.85 23.15 11.65
N LYS A 363 17.49 22.26 12.58
CA LYS A 363 17.87 22.39 13.99
C LYS A 363 19.38 22.27 14.16
N GLU A 364 20.00 21.22 13.60
CA GLU A 364 21.44 20.98 13.71
C GLU A 364 22.25 22.15 13.13
N LEU A 365 21.90 22.63 11.93
CA LEU A 365 22.51 23.81 11.34
C LEU A 365 22.35 25.05 12.22
N SER A 366 21.19 25.24 12.84
CA SER A 366 20.96 26.35 13.77
C SER A 366 21.83 26.24 15.03
N MET A 367 22.06 25.01 15.54
CA MET A 367 22.91 24.77 16.72
C MET A 367 24.40 24.93 16.39
N MET A 368 24.84 24.65 15.17
CA MET A 368 26.21 24.94 14.72
C MET A 368 26.49 26.44 14.69
N ILE A 369 25.50 27.27 14.29
CA ILE A 369 25.63 28.76 14.27
C ILE A 369 25.50 29.35 15.68
N HIS A 370 24.60 28.77 16.50
CA HIS A 370 24.31 29.22 17.85
C HIS A 370 24.40 28.07 18.86
N PRO A 371 25.61 27.68 19.32
CA PRO A 371 25.82 26.45 20.13
C PRO A 371 25.07 26.47 21.48
N ARG A 372 24.74 27.61 22.03
CA ARG A 372 24.01 27.71 23.30
C ARG A 372 22.49 27.69 23.16
N MET A 373 21.96 27.61 21.91
CA MET A 373 20.53 27.65 21.67
C MET A 373 19.91 26.26 21.94
N VAL A 374 18.90 26.23 22.81
CA VAL A 374 18.08 25.02 23.04
C VAL A 374 16.85 25.08 22.15
N LYS A 375 16.86 24.38 21.02
CA LYS A 375 15.73 24.34 20.08
C LYS A 375 15.09 22.95 20.07
N LYS A 376 13.77 22.90 20.34
CA LYS A 376 12.97 21.68 20.22
C LYS A 376 12.32 21.63 18.82
N ILE A 377 12.27 20.46 18.22
CA ILE A 377 11.53 20.24 16.95
C ILE A 377 10.05 20.14 17.28
N LYS A 378 9.23 20.86 16.53
CA LYS A 378 7.76 20.87 16.68
C LYS A 378 7.11 20.29 15.43
N MET A 379 6.02 19.54 15.62
CA MET A 379 5.10 19.06 14.58
C MET A 379 3.68 19.35 15.08
N ASP A 380 2.83 19.94 14.24
CA ASP A 380 1.47 20.36 14.59
C ASP A 380 1.39 21.19 15.89
N GLY A 381 2.39 22.06 16.12
CA GLY A 381 2.48 22.88 17.34
C GLY A 381 3.05 22.18 18.58
N HIS A 382 3.17 20.86 18.58
CA HIS A 382 3.67 20.04 19.70
C HIS A 382 5.15 19.68 19.58
N ASN A 383 5.85 19.64 20.70
CA ASN A 383 7.25 19.22 20.73
C ASN A 383 7.34 17.72 20.44
N LEU A 384 8.20 17.35 19.49
CA LEU A 384 8.51 15.94 19.22
C LEU A 384 9.40 15.36 20.34
N SER A 385 9.10 14.12 20.73
CA SER A 385 9.92 13.37 21.68
C SER A 385 11.26 12.95 21.06
N HIS A 386 12.26 12.76 21.88
CA HIS A 386 13.56 12.21 21.44
C HIS A 386 13.40 10.80 20.87
N GLU A 387 12.47 10.02 21.38
CA GLU A 387 12.15 8.68 20.92
C GLU A 387 11.62 8.71 19.47
N THR A 388 10.71 9.63 19.14
CA THR A 388 10.19 9.80 17.77
C THR A 388 11.29 10.17 16.78
N LEU A 389 12.21 11.08 17.16
CA LEU A 389 13.34 11.44 16.31
C LEU A 389 14.29 10.28 16.08
N ARG A 390 14.63 9.54 17.17
CA ARG A 390 15.48 8.36 17.09
C ARG A 390 14.85 7.28 16.21
N SER A 391 13.57 6.97 16.40
CA SER A 391 12.87 5.96 15.60
C SER A 391 12.80 6.33 14.13
N THR A 392 12.60 7.62 13.80
CA THR A 392 12.64 8.11 12.41
C THR A 392 14.02 7.90 11.78
N ASN A 393 15.10 8.24 12.48
CA ASN A 393 16.46 8.06 11.98
C ASN A 393 16.81 6.58 11.79
N VAL A 394 16.45 5.71 12.75
CA VAL A 394 16.67 4.26 12.65
C VAL A 394 15.88 3.67 11.49
N TYR A 395 14.62 4.11 11.28
CA TYR A 395 13.82 3.70 10.13
C TYR A 395 14.51 4.08 8.81
N MET A 396 14.96 5.32 8.67
CA MET A 396 15.63 5.78 7.46
C MET A 396 16.92 5.01 7.18
N THR A 397 17.73 4.72 8.22
CA THR A 397 18.92 3.90 8.08
C THR A 397 18.56 2.49 7.59
N ALA A 398 17.58 1.84 8.22
CA ALA A 398 17.12 0.52 7.81
C ALA A 398 16.56 0.52 6.37
N TYR A 399 15.80 1.55 6.01
CA TYR A 399 15.25 1.72 4.67
C TYR A 399 16.36 1.73 3.60
N PHE A 400 17.40 2.55 3.78
CA PHE A 400 18.50 2.61 2.81
C PHE A 400 19.31 1.33 2.77
N ILE A 401 19.51 0.65 3.92
CA ILE A 401 20.20 -0.66 3.95
C ILE A 401 19.41 -1.68 3.12
N VAL A 402 18.09 -1.80 3.34
CA VAL A 402 17.24 -2.73 2.57
C VAL A 402 17.29 -2.37 1.08
N LEU A 403 17.08 -1.09 0.73
CA LEU A 403 17.12 -0.62 -0.66
C LEU A 403 18.42 -0.99 -1.37
N PHE A 404 19.58 -0.75 -0.75
CA PHE A 404 20.86 -1.04 -1.39
C PHE A 404 21.16 -2.54 -1.44
N VAL A 405 20.78 -3.32 -0.43
CA VAL A 405 20.95 -4.77 -0.44
C VAL A 405 20.07 -5.39 -1.52
N SER A 406 18.80 -4.99 -1.61
CA SER A 406 17.89 -5.45 -2.66
C SER A 406 18.39 -5.06 -4.05
N LEU A 407 18.87 -3.82 -4.22
CA LEU A 407 19.44 -3.36 -5.48
C LEU A 407 20.63 -4.22 -5.92
N LEU A 408 21.55 -4.56 -5.01
CA LEU A 408 22.70 -5.42 -5.31
C LEU A 408 22.26 -6.80 -5.81
N ILE A 409 21.23 -7.39 -5.18
CA ILE A 409 20.75 -8.72 -5.58
C ILE A 409 20.00 -8.65 -6.92
N VAL A 410 19.12 -7.68 -7.12
CA VAL A 410 18.36 -7.50 -8.37
C VAL A 410 19.30 -7.18 -9.54
N SER A 411 20.44 -6.52 -9.28
CA SER A 411 21.43 -6.23 -10.32
C SER A 411 22.12 -7.47 -10.89
N LEU A 412 21.93 -8.66 -10.31
CA LEU A 412 22.38 -9.93 -10.90
C LEU A 412 21.66 -10.30 -12.20
N ASP A 413 20.51 -9.69 -12.47
CA ASP A 413 19.76 -9.89 -13.72
C ASP A 413 20.31 -9.03 -14.89
N GLU A 414 21.40 -8.26 -14.67
CA GLU A 414 22.14 -7.49 -15.70
C GLU A 414 21.34 -6.46 -16.48
N TYR A 415 20.20 -5.98 -15.96
CA TYR A 415 19.48 -4.85 -16.52
C TYR A 415 20.15 -3.52 -16.17
N ASP A 416 19.77 -2.45 -16.88
CA ASP A 416 20.30 -1.11 -16.63
C ASP A 416 19.99 -0.63 -15.19
N LEU A 417 20.87 0.24 -14.67
CA LEU A 417 20.77 0.72 -13.29
C LEU A 417 19.44 1.42 -12.99
N THR A 418 18.87 2.15 -13.97
CA THR A 418 17.61 2.86 -13.79
C THR A 418 16.46 1.87 -13.60
N THR A 419 16.39 0.81 -14.41
CA THR A 419 15.42 -0.27 -14.30
C THR A 419 15.52 -0.96 -12.93
N ASN A 420 16.74 -1.43 -12.56
CA ASN A 420 16.95 -2.13 -11.30
C ASN A 420 16.63 -1.25 -10.08
N PHE A 421 17.13 -0.01 -10.09
CA PHE A 421 16.90 0.93 -8.99
C PHE A 421 15.43 1.28 -8.82
N THR A 422 14.73 1.59 -9.92
CA THR A 422 13.33 1.98 -9.84
C THR A 422 12.40 0.80 -9.59
N ALA A 423 12.77 -0.42 -9.99
CA ALA A 423 12.05 -1.65 -9.64
C ALA A 423 12.08 -1.89 -8.12
N VAL A 424 13.27 -1.83 -7.50
CA VAL A 424 13.42 -1.95 -6.04
C VAL A 424 12.71 -0.80 -5.32
N LEU A 425 12.86 0.42 -5.82
CA LEU A 425 12.23 1.60 -5.24
C LEU A 425 10.69 1.51 -5.29
N ALA A 426 10.13 1.09 -6.43
CA ALA A 426 8.70 0.89 -6.61
C ALA A 426 8.15 -0.22 -5.69
N ALA A 427 8.87 -1.34 -5.57
CA ALA A 427 8.51 -2.44 -4.68
C ALA A 427 8.55 -2.02 -3.20
N LEU A 428 9.65 -1.38 -2.76
CA LEU A 428 9.84 -0.98 -1.36
C LEU A 428 8.90 0.15 -0.92
N ASN A 429 8.44 0.99 -1.85
CA ASN A 429 7.49 2.07 -1.56
C ASN A 429 6.04 1.73 -1.94
N ASN A 430 5.78 0.52 -2.45
CA ASN A 430 4.46 0.03 -2.85
C ASN A 430 3.77 0.97 -3.87
N ILE A 431 4.43 1.23 -5.02
CA ILE A 431 3.96 2.22 -6.03
C ILE A 431 3.45 1.58 -7.32
N GLY A 432 4.02 0.44 -7.72
CA GLY A 432 3.73 -0.26 -8.96
C GLY A 432 4.75 0.02 -10.05
N PRO A 433 4.56 0.99 -10.93
CA PRO A 433 5.48 1.26 -12.02
C PRO A 433 6.78 1.92 -11.54
N GLY A 434 7.89 1.58 -12.19
CA GLY A 434 9.17 2.28 -12.12
C GLY A 434 9.45 3.12 -13.36
N LEU A 435 10.68 3.09 -13.85
CA LEU A 435 11.15 3.73 -15.08
C LEU A 435 11.77 2.68 -15.99
N GLU A 436 11.97 3.05 -17.25
CA GLU A 436 12.55 2.23 -18.32
C GLU A 436 11.79 0.89 -18.49
N LEU A 437 12.43 -0.27 -18.31
CA LEU A 437 11.83 -1.60 -18.56
C LEU A 437 10.73 -1.99 -17.54
N VAL A 438 10.57 -1.26 -16.44
CA VAL A 438 9.50 -1.42 -15.46
C VAL A 438 8.56 -0.21 -15.41
N GLY A 439 8.54 0.57 -16.48
CA GLY A 439 7.69 1.75 -16.64
C GLY A 439 6.19 1.41 -16.69
N PRO A 440 5.33 2.44 -16.84
CA PRO A 440 3.87 2.31 -16.69
C PRO A 440 3.21 1.45 -17.78
N THR A 441 3.87 1.21 -18.90
CA THR A 441 3.42 0.36 -20.01
C THR A 441 4.12 -1.00 -20.06
N GLN A 442 5.00 -1.26 -19.09
CA GLN A 442 5.82 -2.46 -19.01
C GLN A 442 5.39 -3.32 -17.80
N ASN A 443 6.07 -4.45 -17.59
CA ASN A 443 5.77 -5.35 -16.49
C ASN A 443 7.05 -5.95 -15.85
N PHE A 444 6.89 -6.65 -14.74
CA PHE A 444 7.99 -7.24 -13.96
C PHE A 444 8.29 -8.70 -14.35
N ALA A 445 7.68 -9.25 -15.41
CA ALA A 445 7.92 -10.62 -15.86
C ALA A 445 9.37 -10.88 -16.25
N LEU A 446 10.07 -9.85 -16.71
CA LEU A 446 11.47 -9.88 -17.15
C LEU A 446 12.46 -10.36 -16.06
N PHE A 447 12.17 -10.15 -14.78
CA PHE A 447 13.07 -10.51 -13.67
C PHE A 447 13.13 -12.01 -13.42
N SER A 448 14.32 -12.47 -12.99
CA SER A 448 14.53 -13.85 -12.54
C SER A 448 13.67 -14.20 -11.30
N PRO A 449 13.45 -15.48 -11.02
CA PRO A 449 12.76 -15.91 -9.80
C PRO A 449 13.41 -15.40 -8.52
N LEU A 450 14.74 -15.27 -8.49
CA LEU A 450 15.48 -14.72 -7.35
C LEU A 450 15.12 -13.25 -7.14
N SER A 451 15.22 -12.43 -8.19
CA SER A 451 14.89 -11.01 -8.13
C SER A 451 13.42 -10.79 -7.80
N LYS A 452 12.50 -11.60 -8.34
CA LYS A 452 11.09 -11.58 -7.94
C LYS A 452 10.90 -11.86 -6.45
N CYS A 453 11.64 -12.83 -5.87
CA CYS A 453 11.57 -13.10 -4.43
C CYS A 453 12.07 -11.91 -3.59
N VAL A 454 13.13 -11.22 -4.01
CA VAL A 454 13.62 -10.02 -3.34
C VAL A 454 12.60 -8.89 -3.43
N LEU A 455 12.04 -8.62 -4.61
CA LEU A 455 11.02 -7.61 -4.80
C LEU A 455 9.75 -7.91 -3.99
N MET A 456 9.33 -9.19 -3.88
CA MET A 456 8.23 -9.60 -3.00
C MET A 456 8.53 -9.32 -1.52
N PHE A 457 9.77 -9.56 -1.08
CA PHE A 457 10.21 -9.19 0.26
C PHE A 457 10.13 -7.67 0.47
N ASP A 458 10.60 -6.89 -0.51
CA ASP A 458 10.56 -5.41 -0.46
C ASP A 458 9.13 -4.89 -0.39
N MET A 459 8.19 -5.45 -1.18
CA MET A 459 6.77 -5.10 -1.13
C MET A 459 6.16 -5.34 0.26
N LEU A 460 6.45 -6.50 0.88
CA LEU A 460 5.99 -6.81 2.24
C LEU A 460 6.66 -5.91 3.27
N ALA A 461 7.97 -5.68 3.15
CA ALA A 461 8.73 -4.84 4.05
C ALA A 461 8.27 -3.37 3.99
N GLY A 462 8.01 -2.85 2.79
CA GLY A 462 7.47 -1.51 2.59
C GLY A 462 6.09 -1.33 3.22
N ARG A 463 5.18 -2.29 2.98
CA ARG A 463 3.81 -2.26 3.51
C ARG A 463 3.76 -2.35 5.03
N LEU A 464 4.63 -3.16 5.63
CA LEU A 464 4.70 -3.41 7.07
C LEU A 464 5.69 -2.48 7.80
N GLU A 465 6.14 -1.40 7.17
CA GLU A 465 7.06 -0.42 7.77
C GLU A 465 8.41 -1.04 8.22
N LEU A 466 8.95 -1.98 7.45
CA LEU A 466 10.24 -2.66 7.57
C LEU A 466 10.38 -3.58 8.79
N PHE A 467 10.16 -3.07 10.01
CA PHE A 467 10.51 -3.76 11.24
C PHE A 467 9.84 -5.13 11.42
N PRO A 468 8.54 -5.35 11.14
CA PRO A 468 7.94 -6.67 11.23
C PRO A 468 8.64 -7.71 10.37
N MET A 469 9.03 -7.34 9.14
CA MET A 469 9.77 -8.23 8.24
C MET A 469 11.21 -8.48 8.71
N LEU A 470 11.89 -7.44 9.19
CA LEU A 470 13.27 -7.58 9.69
C LEU A 470 13.35 -8.40 10.99
N VAL A 471 12.35 -8.30 11.86
CA VAL A 471 12.28 -9.08 13.12
C VAL A 471 12.17 -10.57 12.85
N ILE A 472 11.42 -11.00 11.82
CA ILE A 472 11.32 -12.43 11.46
C ILE A 472 12.67 -13.02 11.04
N LEU A 473 13.54 -12.23 10.43
CA LEU A 473 14.88 -12.67 10.01
C LEU A 473 15.83 -12.91 11.19
N LEU A 474 15.52 -12.38 12.39
CA LEU A 474 16.37 -12.54 13.56
C LEU A 474 16.14 -13.91 14.22
N PRO A 475 17.20 -14.77 14.38
CA PRO A 475 17.07 -16.07 15.05
C PRO A 475 16.55 -15.98 16.49
N SER A 476 16.81 -14.88 17.18
CA SER A 476 16.31 -14.61 18.53
C SER A 476 14.77 -14.48 18.59
N CYS A 477 14.13 -14.11 17.49
CA CYS A 477 12.68 -14.04 17.38
C CYS A 477 12.03 -15.40 17.63
N TRP A 478 12.65 -16.50 17.22
CA TRP A 478 12.10 -17.85 17.24
C TRP A 478 12.39 -18.64 18.52
N LYS A 479 13.28 -18.14 19.39
CA LYS A 479 13.62 -18.83 20.65
C LYS A 479 12.47 -18.74 21.64
N LYS A 480 12.19 -19.85 22.37
CA LYS A 480 11.38 -19.84 23.59
C LYS A 480 12.19 -19.20 24.70
N TYR A 481 11.61 -18.27 25.43
CA TYR A 481 12.10 -17.86 26.75
C TYR A 481 11.44 -18.71 27.79
#